data_9dd3e0700f544e3b50ba1fa5a6eac598
#
_entry.id   9dd3e0700f544e3b50ba1fa5a6eac598
#
_cell.length_a   1.000
_cell.length_b   1.000
_cell.length_c   1.000
_cell.angle_alpha   90.00
_cell.angle_beta   90.00
_cell.angle_gamma   90.00
#
_symmetry.space_group_name_H-M   'P 1'
#
loop_
_entity.id
_entity.type
_entity.pdbx_description
1 polymer ?
#
loop_
_entity_poly.entity_id
_entity_poly.type
_entity_poly.pdbx_seq_one_letter_code
_entity_poly.pdbx_strand_id
1 'polypeptide(L)'
;LDYSRKQGEWVPNVYGGNENLEAIAFIRKMNEMVYTQTKGTITCAEESTAWPMVSRPVSAGGLGFGYKWNMGWMNDTLRYISHEPVHRKYHHGLLTFGLLYAFNENFILPISHDEVVHGKGSMLEKMPGDEWQKFANLRAYYGFMWTHPGKKLLFMGNEFGQDWEWNSEESLRWFLLDYPMYKGMQNCVRDLNLMYKGNEALYEEDFDSRGFEWIDHSNCDDSVISYIRKGHNPDDYLVVVCNFTPVVRHNYRIGVSEACSYQEIFNSDDKNYWGGGVRNEGPQQAQNFGVSGRPYSIELVLPPLSTIVLKPIR
;
A
#
# COMPACT_ATOMS: atom_id res chain seq x y z
N LEU A 1 21.75 -1.12 15.00
CA LEU A 1 22.27 0.23 14.76
C LEU A 1 21.70 1.21 15.78
N ASP A 2 22.54 2.02 16.42
CA ASP A 2 22.09 3.07 17.33
C ASP A 2 21.78 4.35 16.52
N TYR A 3 20.51 4.70 16.40
CA TYR A 3 20.04 5.90 15.70
C TYR A 3 19.54 7.00 16.65
N SER A 4 19.43 6.72 17.94
CA SER A 4 18.90 7.66 18.93
C SER A 4 19.97 8.62 19.48
N ARG A 5 21.24 8.23 19.42
CA ARG A 5 22.40 8.97 19.90
C ARG A 5 23.18 9.63 18.76
N LYS A 6 23.69 10.83 19.01
CA LYS A 6 24.50 11.57 18.04
C LYS A 6 25.92 10.99 17.96
N GLN A 7 26.64 11.37 16.93
CA GLN A 7 28.06 11.01 16.80
C GLN A 7 28.85 11.47 18.02
N GLY A 8 29.61 10.55 18.62
CA GLY A 8 30.37 10.76 19.86
C GLY A 8 29.61 10.44 21.15
N GLU A 9 28.32 10.12 21.08
CA GLU A 9 27.50 9.72 22.25
C GLU A 9 27.41 8.20 22.44
N TRP A 10 27.95 7.40 21.51
CA TRP A 10 28.05 5.95 21.62
C TRP A 10 29.49 5.47 21.81
N VAL A 11 29.65 4.27 22.39
CA VAL A 11 30.95 3.60 22.41
C VAL A 11 31.18 2.95 21.04
N PRO A 12 32.24 3.33 20.30
CA PRO A 12 32.53 2.74 18.99
C PRO A 12 32.80 1.24 19.09
N ASN A 13 32.36 0.49 18.08
CA ASN A 13 32.78 -0.89 17.90
C ASN A 13 34.28 -0.97 17.43
N VAL A 14 34.81 -2.17 17.23
CA VAL A 14 36.18 -2.38 16.80
C VAL A 14 36.54 -1.77 15.44
N TYR A 15 35.54 -1.38 14.65
CA TYR A 15 35.68 -0.71 13.34
C TYR A 15 35.43 0.80 13.41
N GLY A 16 35.11 1.32 14.61
CA GLY A 16 34.83 2.75 14.81
C GLY A 16 33.37 3.16 14.54
N GLY A 17 32.50 2.22 14.23
CA GLY A 17 31.07 2.46 13.96
C GLY A 17 30.19 2.29 15.20
N ASN A 18 28.88 2.54 15.03
CA ASN A 18 27.87 2.43 16.08
C ASN A 18 27.03 1.14 15.98
N GLU A 19 27.43 0.20 15.13
CA GLU A 19 26.80 -1.10 14.97
C GLU A 19 27.13 -2.02 16.14
N ASN A 20 26.12 -2.71 16.68
CA ASN A 20 26.32 -3.77 17.64
C ASN A 20 26.64 -5.08 16.89
N LEU A 21 27.95 -5.41 16.81
CA LEU A 21 28.44 -6.55 16.03
C LEU A 21 27.99 -7.90 16.61
N GLU A 22 27.85 -8.00 17.92
CA GLU A 22 27.38 -9.19 18.62
C GLU A 22 25.90 -9.44 18.31
N ALA A 23 25.07 -8.39 18.33
CA ALA A 23 23.68 -8.47 17.94
C ALA A 23 23.51 -8.86 16.46
N ILE A 24 24.33 -8.32 15.57
CA ILE A 24 24.34 -8.70 14.15
C ILE A 24 24.68 -10.20 14.00
N ALA A 25 25.72 -10.67 14.67
CA ALA A 25 26.11 -12.08 14.63
C ALA A 25 25.00 -13.00 15.18
N PHE A 26 24.37 -12.60 16.29
CA PHE A 26 23.24 -13.33 16.86
C PHE A 26 22.04 -13.39 15.90
N ILE A 27 21.64 -12.26 15.32
CA ILE A 27 20.51 -12.17 14.38
C ILE A 27 20.72 -13.06 13.16
N ARG A 28 21.93 -13.01 12.56
CA ARG A 28 22.27 -13.86 11.43
C ARG A 28 22.13 -15.33 11.77
N LYS A 29 22.73 -15.75 12.88
CA LYS A 29 22.67 -17.15 13.34
C LYS A 29 21.22 -17.56 13.67
N MET A 30 20.45 -16.70 14.33
CA MET A 30 19.05 -16.94 14.63
C MET A 30 18.24 -17.19 13.35
N ASN A 31 18.36 -16.32 12.35
CA ASN A 31 17.63 -16.44 11.10
C ASN A 31 18.03 -17.70 10.31
N GLU A 32 19.32 -18.02 10.24
CA GLU A 32 19.81 -19.27 9.63
C GLU A 32 19.19 -20.49 10.31
N MET A 33 19.17 -20.52 11.65
CA MET A 33 18.60 -21.64 12.40
C MET A 33 17.07 -21.75 12.18
N VAL A 34 16.35 -20.64 12.25
CA VAL A 34 14.90 -20.62 12.06
C VAL A 34 14.54 -21.20 10.68
N TYR A 35 15.15 -20.71 9.62
CA TYR A 35 14.83 -21.18 8.27
C TYR A 35 15.34 -22.59 7.96
N THR A 36 16.37 -23.07 8.66
CA THR A 36 16.87 -24.44 8.50
C THR A 36 16.03 -25.46 9.27
N GLN A 37 15.58 -25.09 10.48
CA GLN A 37 14.96 -26.04 11.41
C GLN A 37 13.44 -25.99 11.40
N THR A 38 12.81 -24.86 11.01
CA THR A 38 11.36 -24.66 11.14
C THR A 38 10.74 -24.28 9.79
N LYS A 39 10.18 -25.30 9.13
CA LYS A 39 9.52 -25.08 7.84
C LYS A 39 8.26 -24.22 7.99
N GLY A 40 8.12 -23.21 7.14
CA GLY A 40 6.95 -22.32 7.09
C GLY A 40 6.97 -21.16 8.10
N THR A 41 7.99 -21.07 8.95
CA THR A 41 8.21 -19.90 9.81
C THR A 41 8.80 -18.75 9.02
N ILE A 42 8.38 -17.52 9.32
CA ILE A 42 8.95 -16.30 8.78
C ILE A 42 9.46 -15.40 9.90
N THR A 43 10.48 -14.64 9.63
CA THR A 43 10.99 -13.58 10.51
C THR A 43 10.83 -12.24 9.83
N CYS A 44 10.32 -11.25 10.57
CA CYS A 44 10.08 -9.90 10.07
C CYS A 44 10.86 -8.91 10.93
N ALA A 45 11.59 -8.00 10.30
CA ALA A 45 12.31 -6.94 11.00
C ALA A 45 11.49 -5.65 11.00
N GLU A 46 11.41 -5.01 12.17
CA GLU A 46 11.09 -3.60 12.30
C GLU A 46 12.42 -2.84 12.48
N GLU A 47 12.91 -2.25 11.40
CA GLU A 47 14.17 -1.51 11.37
C GLU A 47 13.97 -0.19 10.63
N SER A 48 13.96 0.91 11.38
CA SER A 48 13.66 2.25 10.87
C SER A 48 14.85 2.93 10.20
N THR A 49 16.06 2.37 10.33
CA THR A 49 17.27 2.95 9.74
C THR A 49 17.47 2.54 8.29
N ALA A 50 18.44 3.20 7.63
CA ALA A 50 18.89 2.84 6.29
C ALA A 50 19.83 1.63 6.26
N TRP A 51 19.86 0.77 7.31
CA TRP A 51 20.67 -0.44 7.31
C TRP A 51 20.35 -1.32 6.10
N PRO A 52 21.34 -1.65 5.26
CA PRO A 52 21.11 -2.38 4.02
C PRO A 52 20.95 -3.89 4.25
N MET A 53 20.29 -4.57 3.31
CA MET A 53 20.23 -6.02 3.21
C MET A 53 19.63 -6.72 4.44
N VAL A 54 18.68 -6.08 5.12
CA VAL A 54 18.01 -6.65 6.29
C VAL A 54 17.29 -7.95 5.92
N SER A 55 16.58 -7.95 4.79
CA SER A 55 15.82 -9.09 4.28
C SER A 55 16.55 -9.86 3.16
N ARG A 56 17.87 -9.77 3.09
CA ARG A 56 18.67 -10.58 2.17
C ARG A 56 19.35 -11.73 2.91
N PRO A 57 19.62 -12.86 2.22
CA PRO A 57 20.25 -14.02 2.83
C PRO A 57 21.58 -13.70 3.50
N VAL A 58 21.89 -14.39 4.60
CA VAL A 58 23.17 -14.26 5.30
C VAL A 58 24.36 -14.58 4.38
N SER A 59 24.19 -15.57 3.49
CA SER A 59 25.21 -15.93 2.48
C SER A 59 25.53 -14.81 1.50
N ALA A 60 24.61 -13.86 1.31
CA ALA A 60 24.81 -12.66 0.50
C ALA A 60 25.29 -11.45 1.32
N GLY A 61 25.55 -11.63 2.63
CA GLY A 61 25.96 -10.56 3.54
C GLY A 61 24.82 -9.89 4.31
N GLY A 62 23.59 -10.31 4.10
CA GLY A 62 22.39 -9.77 4.77
C GLY A 62 22.23 -10.22 6.22
N LEU A 63 21.14 -9.76 6.85
CA LEU A 63 20.75 -10.17 8.21
C LEU A 63 19.90 -11.45 8.23
N GLY A 64 19.39 -11.89 7.08
CA GLY A 64 18.65 -13.15 6.93
C GLY A 64 17.19 -13.10 7.34
N PHE A 65 16.60 -11.93 7.61
CA PHE A 65 15.15 -11.83 7.78
C PHE A 65 14.42 -12.18 6.48
N GLY A 66 13.22 -12.73 6.59
CA GLY A 66 12.35 -12.94 5.43
C GLY A 66 11.78 -11.63 4.91
N TYR A 67 11.44 -10.72 5.83
CA TYR A 67 10.79 -9.44 5.51
C TYR A 67 11.30 -8.30 6.38
N LYS A 68 11.08 -7.07 5.90
CA LYS A 68 11.31 -5.82 6.64
C LYS A 68 10.05 -4.96 6.54
N TRP A 69 9.64 -4.31 7.63
CA TRP A 69 8.58 -3.31 7.59
C TRP A 69 9.05 -2.06 6.84
N ASN A 70 8.20 -1.56 5.94
CA ASN A 70 8.47 -0.33 5.19
C ASN A 70 7.96 0.89 5.96
N MET A 71 8.74 1.32 6.94
CA MET A 71 8.39 2.47 7.79
C MET A 71 8.35 3.78 6.97
N GLY A 72 9.18 3.92 5.94
CA GLY A 72 9.19 5.08 5.05
C GLY A 72 7.87 5.20 4.28
N TRP A 73 7.42 4.12 3.64
CA TRP A 73 6.13 4.08 2.96
C TRP A 73 4.97 4.41 3.90
N MET A 74 4.97 3.82 5.10
CA MET A 74 3.93 4.06 6.10
C MET A 74 3.86 5.54 6.48
N ASN A 75 4.99 6.15 6.85
CA ASN A 75 5.04 7.55 7.26
C ASN A 75 4.62 8.50 6.13
N ASP A 76 5.15 8.29 4.92
CA ASP A 76 4.88 9.17 3.77
C ASP A 76 3.42 9.09 3.34
N THR A 77 2.87 7.88 3.22
CA THR A 77 1.49 7.71 2.76
C THR A 77 0.46 8.14 3.78
N LEU A 78 0.69 7.90 5.08
CA LEU A 78 -0.17 8.42 6.14
C LEU A 78 -0.13 9.94 6.21
N ARG A 79 1.04 10.54 6.06
CA ARG A 79 1.18 11.99 5.97
C ARG A 79 0.41 12.54 4.76
N TYR A 80 0.53 11.90 3.59
CA TYR A 80 -0.21 12.31 2.40
C TYR A 80 -1.71 12.28 2.61
N ILE A 81 -2.25 11.12 3.06
CA ILE A 81 -3.69 10.94 3.15
C ILE A 81 -4.34 11.80 4.24
N SER A 82 -3.58 12.20 5.27
CA SER A 82 -4.04 13.09 6.32
C SER A 82 -4.17 14.56 5.90
N HIS A 83 -3.59 14.95 4.77
CA HIS A 83 -3.82 16.29 4.24
C HIS A 83 -5.24 16.42 3.68
N GLU A 84 -5.84 17.61 3.88
CA GLU A 84 -7.06 17.99 3.16
C GLU A 84 -6.85 17.83 1.65
N PRO A 85 -7.82 17.26 0.90
CA PRO A 85 -7.64 16.95 -0.51
C PRO A 85 -7.15 18.12 -1.37
N VAL A 86 -7.55 19.36 -1.03
CA VAL A 86 -7.12 20.57 -1.74
C VAL A 86 -5.61 20.83 -1.64
N HIS A 87 -4.95 20.32 -0.60
CA HIS A 87 -3.52 20.48 -0.38
C HIS A 87 -2.68 19.31 -0.90
N ARG A 88 -3.29 18.17 -1.23
CA ARG A 88 -2.59 16.94 -1.65
C ARG A 88 -1.71 17.14 -2.88
N LYS A 89 -2.08 18.02 -3.78
CA LYS A 89 -1.28 18.37 -4.97
C LYS A 89 0.15 18.84 -4.63
N TYR A 90 0.33 19.49 -3.50
CA TYR A 90 1.65 19.97 -3.04
C TYR A 90 2.49 18.89 -2.35
N HIS A 91 1.88 17.74 -2.09
CA HIS A 91 2.49 16.62 -1.37
C HIS A 91 2.52 15.33 -2.19
N HIS A 92 2.24 15.40 -3.48
CA HIS A 92 2.08 14.25 -4.38
C HIS A 92 3.31 13.32 -4.37
N GLY A 93 4.51 13.87 -4.19
CA GLY A 93 5.74 13.11 -4.05
C GLY A 93 5.75 12.10 -2.90
N LEU A 94 4.96 12.31 -1.85
CA LEU A 94 4.85 11.35 -0.74
C LEU A 94 4.24 9.99 -1.16
N LEU A 95 3.42 9.98 -2.22
CA LEU A 95 2.88 8.73 -2.78
C LEU A 95 3.88 7.98 -3.66
N THR A 96 4.74 8.73 -4.35
CA THR A 96 5.57 8.18 -5.43
C THR A 96 7.00 7.87 -4.98
N PHE A 97 7.50 8.56 -3.95
CA PHE A 97 8.86 8.42 -3.46
C PHE A 97 9.19 7.00 -2.99
N GLY A 98 8.23 6.31 -2.34
CA GLY A 98 8.41 4.95 -1.84
C GLY A 98 8.84 3.94 -2.91
N LEU A 99 8.44 4.16 -4.18
CA LEU A 99 8.80 3.28 -5.30
C LEU A 99 10.29 3.32 -5.66
N LEU A 100 11.01 4.38 -5.29
CA LEU A 100 12.46 4.47 -5.53
C LEU A 100 13.26 3.41 -4.78
N TYR A 101 12.73 2.92 -3.67
CA TYR A 101 13.40 1.91 -2.83
C TYR A 101 12.54 0.67 -2.55
N ALA A 102 11.34 0.58 -3.10
CA ALA A 102 10.37 -0.50 -2.83
C ALA A 102 10.92 -1.91 -3.08
N PHE A 103 11.95 -2.06 -3.90
CA PHE A 103 12.53 -3.35 -4.27
C PHE A 103 13.91 -3.61 -3.65
N ASN A 104 14.39 -2.71 -2.77
CA ASN A 104 15.67 -2.90 -2.08
C ASN A 104 15.61 -4.00 -1.02
N GLU A 105 14.43 -4.22 -0.44
CA GLU A 105 14.16 -5.23 0.58
C GLU A 105 12.85 -5.98 0.26
N ASN A 106 12.60 -7.08 0.95
CA ASN A 106 11.31 -7.75 0.90
C ASN A 106 10.34 -7.04 1.86
N PHE A 107 9.71 -5.98 1.38
CA PHE A 107 8.93 -5.11 2.26
C PHE A 107 7.54 -5.66 2.60
N ILE A 108 7.15 -5.46 3.87
CA ILE A 108 5.76 -5.45 4.32
C ILE A 108 5.35 -3.98 4.46
N LEU A 109 4.17 -3.62 3.98
CA LEU A 109 3.54 -2.32 4.17
C LEU A 109 2.80 -2.33 5.51
N PRO A 110 3.35 -1.72 6.58
CA PRO A 110 2.76 -1.85 7.90
C PRO A 110 1.74 -0.74 8.17
N ILE A 111 0.56 -1.12 8.62
CA ILE A 111 -0.31 -0.33 9.48
C ILE A 111 -0.44 -1.12 10.76
N SER A 112 0.51 -0.90 11.67
CA SER A 112 0.65 -1.66 12.90
C SER A 112 -0.14 -1.04 14.06
N HIS A 113 0.04 -1.57 15.26
CA HIS A 113 -0.52 -0.98 16.47
C HIS A 113 0.03 0.43 16.73
N ASP A 114 1.29 0.69 16.38
CA ASP A 114 1.95 1.98 16.62
C ASP A 114 1.26 3.15 15.91
N GLU A 115 0.56 2.91 14.82
CA GLU A 115 -0.17 3.95 14.09
C GLU A 115 -1.50 4.31 14.76
N VAL A 116 -2.00 3.48 15.68
CA VAL A 116 -3.35 3.61 16.25
C VAL A 116 -3.39 3.60 17.80
N VAL A 117 -2.29 3.99 18.45
CA VAL A 117 -2.15 4.07 19.92
C VAL A 117 -1.52 5.39 20.37
N HIS A 118 -1.56 5.66 21.65
CA HIS A 118 -0.81 6.72 22.35
C HIS A 118 -1.05 8.14 21.79
N GLY A 119 -2.31 8.49 21.54
CA GLY A 119 -2.71 9.82 21.09
C GLY A 119 -2.52 10.06 19.59
N LYS A 120 -2.26 9.01 18.81
CA LYS A 120 -2.14 9.09 17.35
C LYS A 120 -3.48 9.03 16.61
N GLY A 121 -4.57 8.69 17.31
CA GLY A 121 -5.90 8.50 16.75
C GLY A 121 -6.07 7.19 15.97
N SER A 122 -7.31 6.80 15.68
CA SER A 122 -7.59 5.66 14.81
C SER A 122 -7.23 5.97 13.34
N MET A 123 -7.22 4.94 12.49
CA MET A 123 -7.02 5.17 11.05
C MET A 123 -8.12 6.05 10.45
N LEU A 124 -9.35 5.92 10.93
CA LEU A 124 -10.47 6.73 10.48
C LEU A 124 -10.33 8.21 10.91
N GLU A 125 -9.81 8.46 12.12
CA GLU A 125 -9.59 9.83 12.61
C GLU A 125 -8.49 10.57 11.84
N LYS A 126 -7.54 9.86 11.24
CA LYS A 126 -6.51 10.47 10.37
C LYS A 126 -7.05 10.98 9.04
N MET A 127 -8.25 10.53 8.65
CA MET A 127 -8.84 10.89 7.37
C MET A 127 -9.57 12.24 7.48
N PRO A 128 -9.31 13.21 6.59
CA PRO A 128 -9.96 14.50 6.59
C PRO A 128 -11.37 14.43 6.02
N GLY A 129 -12.15 15.49 6.30
CA GLY A 129 -13.47 15.69 5.74
C GLY A 129 -14.61 15.26 6.66
N ASP A 130 -15.82 15.20 6.12
CA ASP A 130 -17.01 14.69 6.81
C ASP A 130 -16.95 13.16 6.98
N GLU A 131 -17.96 12.58 7.63
CA GLU A 131 -17.99 11.15 7.92
C GLU A 131 -17.87 10.29 6.65
N TRP A 132 -18.63 10.64 5.59
CA TRP A 132 -18.56 9.91 4.33
C TRP A 132 -17.18 10.01 3.69
N GLN A 133 -16.59 11.20 3.69
CA GLN A 133 -15.27 11.47 3.13
C GLN A 133 -14.17 10.73 3.89
N LYS A 134 -14.29 10.63 5.22
CA LYS A 134 -13.34 9.84 6.04
C LYS A 134 -13.33 8.37 5.62
N PHE A 135 -14.51 7.74 5.52
CA PHE A 135 -14.60 6.36 5.04
C PHE A 135 -14.15 6.21 3.58
N ALA A 136 -14.49 7.15 2.70
CA ALA A 136 -14.05 7.15 1.32
C ALA A 136 -12.52 7.24 1.21
N ASN A 137 -11.88 8.15 1.96
CA ASN A 137 -10.42 8.25 2.04
C ASN A 137 -9.79 6.95 2.52
N LEU A 138 -10.35 6.32 3.57
CA LEU A 138 -9.81 5.09 4.12
C LEU A 138 -9.93 3.92 3.13
N ARG A 139 -11.07 3.80 2.43
CA ARG A 139 -11.24 2.79 1.36
C ARG A 139 -10.27 3.02 0.19
N ALA A 140 -10.10 4.27 -0.25
CA ALA A 140 -9.15 4.63 -1.29
C ALA A 140 -7.72 4.30 -0.88
N TYR A 141 -7.33 4.63 0.35
CA TYR A 141 -6.02 4.34 0.91
C TYR A 141 -5.74 2.82 0.99
N TYR A 142 -6.72 2.03 1.44
CA TYR A 142 -6.56 0.57 1.47
C TYR A 142 -6.54 -0.03 0.05
N GLY A 143 -7.33 0.49 -0.88
CA GLY A 143 -7.23 0.12 -2.30
C GLY A 143 -5.82 0.35 -2.85
N PHE A 144 -5.23 1.52 -2.56
CA PHE A 144 -3.85 1.82 -2.90
C PHE A 144 -2.86 0.88 -2.20
N MET A 145 -3.01 0.65 -0.89
CA MET A 145 -2.15 -0.24 -0.12
C MET A 145 -2.16 -1.67 -0.68
N TRP A 146 -3.35 -2.24 -0.98
CA TRP A 146 -3.48 -3.61 -1.48
C TRP A 146 -2.90 -3.79 -2.88
N THR A 147 -2.88 -2.74 -3.68
CA THR A 147 -2.35 -2.77 -5.04
C THR A 147 -0.90 -2.28 -5.15
N HIS A 148 -0.34 -1.65 -4.11
CA HIS A 148 1.07 -1.24 -4.07
C HIS A 148 1.99 -2.47 -3.89
N PRO A 149 3.23 -2.51 -4.45
CA PRO A 149 4.21 -3.57 -4.17
C PRO A 149 4.52 -3.73 -2.69
N GLY A 150 4.71 -4.98 -2.25
CA GLY A 150 4.98 -5.35 -0.86
C GLY A 150 3.82 -6.09 -0.20
N LYS A 151 4.09 -6.87 0.84
CA LYS A 151 3.08 -7.62 1.61
C LYS A 151 2.30 -6.66 2.51
N LYS A 152 1.11 -7.07 2.92
CA LYS A 152 0.15 -6.21 3.65
C LYS A 152 0.12 -6.57 5.12
N LEU A 153 0.18 -5.57 5.99
CA LEU A 153 -0.05 -5.74 7.42
C LEU A 153 -1.06 -4.70 7.88
N LEU A 154 -2.18 -5.17 8.38
CA LEU A 154 -3.24 -4.34 8.93
C LEU A 154 -3.52 -4.81 10.35
N PHE A 155 -3.37 -3.92 11.35
CA PHE A 155 -3.61 -4.25 12.75
C PHE A 155 -5.10 -4.37 13.04
N MET A 156 -5.45 -5.23 14.00
CA MET A 156 -6.84 -5.54 14.37
C MET A 156 -7.69 -4.30 14.66
N GLY A 157 -8.93 -4.28 14.15
CA GLY A 157 -9.85 -3.15 14.25
C GLY A 157 -9.78 -2.18 13.06
N ASN A 158 -8.65 -2.11 12.37
CA ASN A 158 -8.50 -1.26 11.19
C ASN A 158 -9.29 -1.79 9.98
N GLU A 159 -9.55 -3.12 9.93
CA GLU A 159 -10.30 -3.77 8.85
C GLU A 159 -11.77 -3.34 8.76
N PHE A 160 -12.32 -2.81 9.84
CA PHE A 160 -13.67 -2.21 9.82
C PHE A 160 -13.65 -0.71 10.12
N GLY A 161 -12.46 -0.10 10.24
CA GLY A 161 -12.31 1.33 10.47
C GLY A 161 -12.75 1.75 11.87
N GLN A 162 -12.36 1.00 12.91
CA GLN A 162 -12.65 1.36 14.31
C GLN A 162 -12.41 2.86 14.53
N ASP A 163 -13.34 3.51 15.20
CA ASP A 163 -13.39 4.96 15.39
C ASP A 163 -12.56 5.48 16.58
N TRP A 164 -11.92 4.59 17.32
CA TRP A 164 -11.11 4.89 18.50
C TRP A 164 -9.75 4.20 18.44
N GLU A 165 -8.78 4.74 19.14
CA GLU A 165 -7.47 4.10 19.32
C GLU A 165 -7.62 2.67 19.88
N TRP A 166 -6.71 1.80 19.48
CA TRP A 166 -6.65 0.47 20.05
C TRP A 166 -6.21 0.54 21.52
N ASN A 167 -6.91 -0.21 22.37
CA ASN A 167 -6.63 -0.31 23.80
C ASN A 167 -6.49 -1.79 24.20
N SER A 168 -5.36 -2.16 24.82
CA SER A 168 -5.09 -3.53 25.27
C SER A 168 -6.01 -4.00 26.39
N GLU A 169 -6.60 -3.08 27.13
CA GLU A 169 -7.46 -3.36 28.28
C GLU A 169 -8.94 -3.55 27.88
N GLU A 170 -9.28 -3.30 26.63
CA GLU A 170 -10.66 -3.35 26.14
C GLU A 170 -10.81 -4.25 24.92
N SER A 171 -12.01 -4.76 24.71
CA SER A 171 -12.37 -5.43 23.46
C SER A 171 -12.43 -4.44 22.31
N LEU A 172 -12.20 -4.91 21.08
CA LEU A 172 -12.53 -4.12 19.91
C LEU A 172 -14.00 -3.72 19.93
N ARG A 173 -14.29 -2.56 19.35
CA ARG A 173 -15.65 -1.97 19.32
C ARG A 173 -16.54 -2.66 18.29
N TRP A 174 -16.78 -3.97 18.46
CA TRP A 174 -17.52 -4.82 17.53
C TRP A 174 -18.93 -4.35 17.22
N PHE A 175 -19.58 -3.61 18.17
CA PHE A 175 -20.91 -3.02 17.96
C PHE A 175 -20.94 -2.03 16.78
N LEU A 176 -19.80 -1.47 16.36
CA LEU A 176 -19.72 -0.60 15.20
C LEU A 176 -20.15 -1.31 13.91
N LEU A 177 -20.02 -2.63 13.84
CA LEU A 177 -20.45 -3.41 12.68
C LEU A 177 -21.97 -3.44 12.48
N ASP A 178 -22.75 -2.96 13.44
CA ASP A 178 -24.21 -2.75 13.29
C ASP A 178 -24.53 -1.50 12.43
N TYR A 179 -23.53 -0.64 12.20
CA TYR A 179 -23.67 0.55 11.37
C TYR A 179 -23.15 0.31 9.95
N PRO A 180 -23.89 0.79 8.91
CA PRO A 180 -23.58 0.48 7.51
C PRO A 180 -22.19 0.88 7.05
N MET A 181 -21.64 2.01 7.54
CA MET A 181 -20.32 2.51 7.15
C MET A 181 -19.18 1.59 7.59
N TYR A 182 -19.22 1.12 8.84
CA TYR A 182 -18.21 0.18 9.37
C TYR A 182 -18.33 -1.21 8.75
N LYS A 183 -19.58 -1.67 8.56
CA LYS A 183 -19.85 -2.92 7.84
C LYS A 183 -19.39 -2.85 6.39
N GLY A 184 -19.61 -1.72 5.74
CA GLY A 184 -19.12 -1.44 4.39
C GLY A 184 -17.60 -1.47 4.32
N MET A 185 -16.91 -0.88 5.30
CA MET A 185 -15.45 -0.92 5.38
C MET A 185 -14.91 -2.34 5.54
N GLN A 186 -15.52 -3.15 6.42
CA GLN A 186 -15.18 -4.57 6.57
C GLN A 186 -15.38 -5.35 5.27
N ASN A 187 -16.48 -5.10 4.55
CA ASN A 187 -16.73 -5.72 3.25
C ASN A 187 -15.65 -5.32 2.23
N CYS A 188 -15.24 -4.05 2.21
CA CYS A 188 -14.17 -3.55 1.34
C CYS A 188 -12.86 -4.30 1.59
N VAL A 189 -12.44 -4.43 2.85
CA VAL A 189 -11.20 -5.16 3.20
C VAL A 189 -11.31 -6.65 2.88
N ARG A 190 -12.47 -7.27 3.11
CA ARG A 190 -12.73 -8.66 2.69
C ARG A 190 -12.50 -8.82 1.18
N ASP A 191 -13.10 -7.95 0.38
CA ASP A 191 -13.07 -8.06 -1.08
C ASP A 191 -11.69 -7.67 -1.64
N LEU A 192 -10.97 -6.74 -1.01
CA LEU A 192 -9.55 -6.49 -1.27
C LEU A 192 -8.70 -7.74 -1.04
N ASN A 193 -8.92 -8.48 0.05
CA ASN A 193 -8.24 -9.74 0.32
C ASN A 193 -8.56 -10.82 -0.73
N LEU A 194 -9.83 -10.91 -1.16
CA LEU A 194 -10.23 -11.85 -2.21
C LEU A 194 -9.59 -11.48 -3.55
N MET A 195 -9.60 -10.20 -3.92
CA MET A 195 -8.94 -9.70 -5.12
C MET A 195 -7.43 -9.98 -5.08
N TYR A 196 -6.77 -9.71 -3.96
CA TYR A 196 -5.33 -9.96 -3.78
C TYR A 196 -4.99 -11.43 -3.98
N LYS A 197 -5.76 -12.34 -3.36
CA LYS A 197 -5.55 -13.79 -3.48
C LYS A 197 -5.87 -14.33 -4.88
N GLY A 198 -6.82 -13.71 -5.57
CA GLY A 198 -7.31 -14.16 -6.88
C GLY A 198 -6.56 -13.58 -8.07
N ASN A 199 -5.56 -12.71 -7.87
CA ASN A 199 -4.81 -12.09 -8.96
C ASN A 199 -3.30 -12.13 -8.66
N GLU A 200 -2.61 -13.00 -9.36
CA GLU A 200 -1.17 -13.25 -9.22
C GLU A 200 -0.33 -11.99 -9.43
N ALA A 201 -0.76 -11.11 -10.31
CA ALA A 201 -0.16 -9.79 -10.55
C ALA A 201 0.02 -8.93 -9.28
N LEU A 202 -0.72 -9.19 -8.21
CA LEU A 202 -0.63 -8.42 -6.97
C LEU A 202 0.41 -8.95 -5.98
N TYR A 203 0.92 -10.18 -6.15
CA TYR A 203 1.79 -10.79 -5.14
C TYR A 203 3.00 -11.58 -5.67
N GLU A 204 3.04 -11.99 -6.93
CA GLU A 204 4.15 -12.82 -7.44
C GLU A 204 5.45 -12.02 -7.53
N GLU A 205 5.39 -10.80 -8.04
CA GLU A 205 6.55 -9.92 -8.25
C GLU A 205 6.54 -8.72 -7.30
N ASP A 206 6.18 -8.95 -6.01
CA ASP A 206 6.11 -7.88 -5.01
C ASP A 206 7.47 -7.26 -4.65
N PHE A 207 8.56 -7.99 -4.88
CA PHE A 207 9.91 -7.58 -4.47
C PHE A 207 10.85 -7.36 -5.66
N ASP A 208 10.29 -7.32 -6.88
CA ASP A 208 11.02 -7.05 -8.10
C ASP A 208 10.34 -5.92 -8.90
N SER A 209 11.17 -5.05 -9.46
CA SER A 209 10.68 -3.91 -10.26
C SER A 209 9.88 -4.34 -11.50
N ARG A 210 10.02 -5.57 -11.97
CA ARG A 210 9.23 -6.13 -13.08
C ARG A 210 7.73 -6.20 -12.75
N GLY A 211 7.37 -6.31 -11.46
CA GLY A 211 5.98 -6.39 -10.98
C GLY A 211 5.24 -5.06 -10.98
N PHE A 212 5.89 -3.95 -11.32
CA PHE A 212 5.30 -2.62 -11.24
C PHE A 212 5.71 -1.72 -12.41
N GLU A 213 4.76 -0.93 -12.91
CA GLU A 213 5.05 0.06 -13.94
C GLU A 213 4.10 1.26 -13.81
N TRP A 214 4.66 2.47 -13.75
CA TRP A 214 3.85 3.68 -13.80
C TRP A 214 3.16 3.86 -15.16
N ILE A 215 1.89 4.26 -15.14
CA ILE A 215 1.20 4.85 -16.30
C ILE A 215 1.36 6.36 -16.21
N ASP A 216 0.91 6.95 -15.11
CA ASP A 216 1.12 8.36 -14.80
C ASP A 216 1.23 8.56 -13.27
N HIS A 217 2.34 9.16 -12.86
CA HIS A 217 2.62 9.52 -11.49
C HIS A 217 2.77 11.04 -11.31
N SER A 218 2.56 11.82 -12.37
CA SER A 218 2.88 13.25 -12.41
C SER A 218 1.67 14.17 -12.30
N ASN A 219 0.45 13.63 -12.38
CA ASN A 219 -0.79 14.43 -12.31
C ASN A 219 -1.11 14.88 -10.87
N CYS A 220 -0.25 15.76 -10.35
CA CYS A 220 -0.41 16.32 -9.01
C CYS A 220 -1.62 17.27 -8.90
N ASP A 221 -1.95 18.02 -9.95
CA ASP A 221 -3.06 18.98 -9.92
C ASP A 221 -4.40 18.30 -9.67
N ASP A 222 -4.59 17.11 -10.24
CA ASP A 222 -5.76 16.28 -10.01
C ASP A 222 -5.62 15.34 -8.81
N SER A 223 -4.42 15.21 -8.23
CA SER A 223 -4.09 14.20 -7.21
C SER A 223 -4.50 12.79 -7.65
N VAL A 224 -4.20 12.44 -8.89
CA VAL A 224 -4.47 11.13 -9.49
C VAL A 224 -3.16 10.45 -9.81
N ILE A 225 -3.06 9.16 -9.50
CA ILE A 225 -1.97 8.29 -9.94
C ILE A 225 -2.55 7.07 -10.68
N SER A 226 -1.81 6.56 -11.64
CA SER A 226 -2.16 5.32 -12.32
C SER A 226 -0.92 4.47 -12.59
N TYR A 227 -1.07 3.15 -12.46
CA TYR A 227 0.02 2.20 -12.61
C TYR A 227 -0.47 0.81 -12.99
N ILE A 228 0.47 -0.04 -13.38
CA ILE A 228 0.24 -1.44 -13.71
C ILE A 228 0.91 -2.31 -12.65
N ARG A 229 0.21 -3.35 -12.19
CA ARG A 229 0.77 -4.49 -11.47
C ARG A 229 0.85 -5.67 -12.42
N LYS A 230 1.98 -6.40 -12.38
CA LYS A 230 2.28 -7.51 -13.28
C LYS A 230 2.64 -8.77 -12.48
N GLY A 231 2.18 -9.92 -12.96
CA GLY A 231 2.63 -11.23 -12.52
C GLY A 231 3.83 -11.74 -13.33
N HIS A 232 4.22 -12.98 -13.09
CA HIS A 232 5.23 -13.68 -13.90
C HIS A 232 4.78 -13.86 -15.35
N ASN A 233 3.48 -14.15 -15.54
CA ASN A 233 2.89 -14.19 -16.87
C ASN A 233 2.67 -12.77 -17.39
N PRO A 234 3.27 -12.35 -18.53
CA PRO A 234 3.07 -11.02 -19.11
C PRO A 234 1.60 -10.67 -19.38
N ASP A 235 0.78 -11.69 -19.59
CA ASP A 235 -0.66 -11.54 -19.85
C ASP A 235 -1.48 -11.31 -18.58
N ASP A 236 -0.91 -11.60 -17.40
CA ASP A 236 -1.56 -11.38 -16.12
C ASP A 236 -1.10 -10.05 -15.52
N TYR A 237 -1.87 -9.01 -15.82
CA TYR A 237 -1.64 -7.69 -15.24
C TYR A 237 -2.94 -6.98 -14.89
N LEU A 238 -2.82 -6.03 -13.98
CA LEU A 238 -3.91 -5.16 -13.54
C LEU A 238 -3.53 -3.69 -13.74
N VAL A 239 -4.51 -2.91 -14.14
CA VAL A 239 -4.41 -1.45 -14.23
C VAL A 239 -5.09 -0.84 -13.01
N VAL A 240 -4.37 0.01 -12.28
CA VAL A 240 -4.85 0.65 -11.06
C VAL A 240 -4.89 2.16 -11.27
N VAL A 241 -5.99 2.78 -10.84
CA VAL A 241 -6.15 4.24 -10.84
C VAL A 241 -6.66 4.69 -9.48
N CYS A 242 -5.96 5.64 -8.86
CA CYS A 242 -6.35 6.23 -7.59
C CYS A 242 -6.67 7.71 -7.79
N ASN A 243 -7.86 8.13 -7.38
CA ASN A 243 -8.28 9.53 -7.31
C ASN A 243 -8.40 9.95 -5.84
N PHE A 244 -7.48 10.77 -5.39
CA PHE A 244 -7.42 11.24 -4.00
C PHE A 244 -8.12 12.60 -3.79
N THR A 245 -9.07 12.96 -4.66
CA THR A 245 -9.88 14.16 -4.51
C THR A 245 -11.38 13.83 -4.40
N PRO A 246 -12.19 14.64 -3.70
CA PRO A 246 -13.64 14.42 -3.59
C PRO A 246 -14.40 14.86 -4.85
N VAL A 247 -13.78 14.73 -6.02
CA VAL A 247 -14.32 15.14 -7.31
C VAL A 247 -14.47 13.94 -8.21
N VAL A 248 -15.67 13.72 -8.73
CA VAL A 248 -15.88 12.75 -9.82
C VAL A 248 -15.22 13.30 -11.09
N ARG A 249 -14.38 12.47 -11.72
CA ARG A 249 -13.73 12.87 -12.97
C ARG A 249 -14.34 12.08 -14.12
N HIS A 250 -15.11 12.77 -14.93
CA HIS A 250 -15.70 12.21 -16.14
C HIS A 250 -14.70 12.28 -17.30
N ASN A 251 -14.80 11.31 -18.21
CA ASN A 251 -13.99 11.25 -19.43
C ASN A 251 -12.48 11.29 -19.13
N TYR A 252 -12.07 10.72 -18.00
CA TYR A 252 -10.66 10.68 -17.61
C TYR A 252 -9.92 9.62 -18.42
N ARG A 253 -8.91 10.03 -19.15
CA ARG A 253 -8.20 9.16 -20.10
C ARG A 253 -6.89 8.69 -19.54
N ILE A 254 -6.65 7.38 -19.55
CA ILE A 254 -5.39 6.76 -19.16
C ILE A 254 -4.81 5.94 -20.30
N GLY A 255 -3.49 5.89 -20.37
CA GLY A 255 -2.78 5.06 -21.36
C GLY A 255 -2.81 3.58 -20.98
N VAL A 256 -2.98 2.72 -21.98
CA VAL A 256 -2.92 1.26 -21.83
C VAL A 256 -2.05 0.63 -22.93
N SER A 257 -1.52 -0.57 -22.66
CA SER A 257 -0.54 -1.21 -23.55
C SER A 257 -1.18 -2.01 -24.68
N GLU A 258 -2.42 -2.49 -24.52
CA GLU A 258 -3.07 -3.42 -25.44
C GLU A 258 -4.39 -2.87 -25.99
N ALA A 259 -4.70 -3.23 -27.24
CA ALA A 259 -5.95 -2.92 -27.91
C ALA A 259 -7.05 -3.94 -27.53
N CYS A 260 -7.35 -4.06 -26.23
CA CYS A 260 -8.37 -4.96 -25.72
C CYS A 260 -9.41 -4.21 -24.87
N SER A 261 -10.34 -4.93 -24.30
CA SER A 261 -11.30 -4.38 -23.32
C SER A 261 -10.72 -4.46 -21.92
N TYR A 262 -11.13 -3.55 -21.04
CA TYR A 262 -10.71 -3.49 -19.64
C TYR A 262 -11.95 -3.48 -18.74
N GLN A 263 -12.07 -4.52 -17.90
CA GLN A 263 -13.19 -4.65 -16.95
C GLN A 263 -12.79 -4.13 -15.58
N GLU A 264 -13.59 -3.26 -15.01
CA GLU A 264 -13.49 -2.86 -13.61
C GLU A 264 -13.82 -4.08 -12.72
N ILE A 265 -12.82 -4.58 -11.98
CA ILE A 265 -12.94 -5.74 -11.07
C ILE A 265 -13.02 -5.34 -9.61
N PHE A 266 -12.62 -4.12 -9.28
CA PHE A 266 -12.72 -3.53 -7.95
C PHE A 266 -12.93 -2.02 -8.06
N ASN A 267 -13.77 -1.51 -7.17
CA ASN A 267 -14.04 -0.08 -7.06
C ASN A 267 -14.35 0.24 -5.59
N SER A 268 -13.49 1.01 -4.95
CA SER A 268 -13.64 1.35 -3.54
C SER A 268 -14.83 2.26 -3.24
N ASP A 269 -15.48 2.84 -4.27
CA ASP A 269 -16.71 3.64 -4.15
C ASP A 269 -17.99 2.80 -4.33
N ASP A 270 -17.90 1.46 -4.38
CA ASP A 270 -19.06 0.59 -4.50
C ASP A 270 -20.02 0.76 -3.31
N LYS A 271 -21.32 0.69 -3.59
CA LYS A 271 -22.39 0.81 -2.58
C LYS A 271 -22.31 -0.23 -1.48
N ASN A 272 -21.79 -1.44 -1.78
CA ASN A 272 -21.57 -2.50 -0.79
C ASN A 272 -20.54 -2.11 0.29
N TYR A 273 -19.73 -1.10 0.02
CA TYR A 273 -18.75 -0.53 0.93
C TYR A 273 -19.20 0.80 1.53
N TRP A 274 -20.46 1.15 1.40
CA TRP A 274 -21.01 2.46 1.78
C TRP A 274 -20.43 3.60 0.93
N GLY A 275 -20.10 3.32 -0.34
CA GLY A 275 -19.66 4.29 -1.33
C GLY A 275 -20.78 5.00 -2.04
N GLY A 276 -20.45 5.99 -2.89
CA GLY A 276 -21.37 6.73 -3.72
C GLY A 276 -21.95 5.92 -4.87
N GLY A 277 -21.25 4.88 -5.30
CA GLY A 277 -21.65 3.98 -6.38
C GLY A 277 -21.35 4.52 -7.77
N VAL A 278 -20.45 5.48 -7.90
CA VAL A 278 -19.94 5.91 -9.21
C VAL A 278 -19.03 4.80 -9.77
N ARG A 279 -19.29 4.36 -11.00
CA ARG A 279 -18.59 3.19 -11.57
C ARG A 279 -18.51 3.26 -13.10
N ASN A 280 -17.66 2.46 -13.68
CA ASN A 280 -17.57 2.23 -15.12
C ASN A 280 -18.48 1.05 -15.50
N GLU A 281 -19.52 1.32 -16.30
CA GLU A 281 -20.46 0.29 -16.71
C GLU A 281 -19.88 -0.56 -17.84
N GLY A 282 -19.78 -1.87 -17.59
CA GLY A 282 -19.24 -2.83 -18.55
C GLY A 282 -17.74 -2.66 -18.88
N PRO A 283 -17.22 -3.45 -19.85
CA PRO A 283 -15.82 -3.36 -20.26
C PRO A 283 -15.54 -2.07 -21.05
N GLN A 284 -14.45 -1.40 -20.72
CA GLN A 284 -13.99 -0.18 -21.39
C GLN A 284 -13.09 -0.54 -22.57
N GLN A 285 -13.49 -0.15 -23.78
CA GLN A 285 -12.74 -0.46 -25.00
C GLN A 285 -11.52 0.44 -25.17
N ALA A 286 -10.35 -0.16 -25.43
CA ALA A 286 -9.16 0.59 -25.78
C ALA A 286 -9.33 1.27 -27.15
N GLN A 287 -8.97 2.54 -27.20
CA GLN A 287 -9.00 3.37 -28.40
C GLN A 287 -7.57 3.53 -28.92
N ASN A 288 -7.42 3.60 -30.24
CA ASN A 288 -6.13 3.85 -30.90
C ASN A 288 -5.77 5.34 -30.79
N PHE A 289 -5.54 5.77 -29.57
CA PHE A 289 -5.14 7.12 -29.20
C PHE A 289 -4.16 7.04 -28.03
N GLY A 290 -2.90 7.35 -28.28
CA GLY A 290 -1.82 7.21 -27.30
C GLY A 290 -1.88 8.29 -26.21
N VAL A 291 -1.67 7.87 -24.96
CA VAL A 291 -1.60 8.75 -23.77
C VAL A 291 -0.50 8.23 -22.84
N SER A 292 0.21 9.13 -22.17
CA SER A 292 1.24 8.81 -21.18
C SER A 292 2.28 7.79 -21.68
N GLY A 293 2.71 7.95 -22.96
CA GLY A 293 3.69 7.06 -23.59
C GLY A 293 3.17 5.66 -23.98
N ARG A 294 1.87 5.41 -23.86
CA ARG A 294 1.22 4.15 -24.27
C ARG A 294 0.56 4.29 -25.63
N PRO A 295 0.50 3.19 -26.44
CA PRO A 295 -0.07 3.25 -27.78
C PRO A 295 -1.59 3.40 -27.81
N TYR A 296 -2.27 2.92 -26.78
CA TYR A 296 -3.72 2.94 -26.66
C TYR A 296 -4.14 3.66 -25.38
N SER A 297 -5.41 4.00 -25.29
CA SER A 297 -5.99 4.58 -24.08
C SER A 297 -7.42 4.11 -23.87
N ILE A 298 -7.86 4.15 -22.62
CA ILE A 298 -9.26 3.98 -22.23
C ILE A 298 -9.78 5.25 -21.56
N GLU A 299 -11.08 5.49 -21.71
CA GLU A 299 -11.77 6.60 -21.06
C GLU A 299 -12.59 6.08 -19.90
N LEU A 300 -12.43 6.68 -18.73
CA LEU A 300 -12.98 6.24 -17.46
C LEU A 300 -13.77 7.34 -16.77
N VAL A 301 -14.71 6.93 -15.94
CA VAL A 301 -15.21 7.75 -14.84
C VAL A 301 -14.44 7.38 -13.58
N LEU A 302 -13.73 8.33 -12.98
CA LEU A 302 -13.06 8.12 -11.70
C LEU A 302 -13.97 8.58 -10.57
N PRO A 303 -14.36 7.67 -9.67
CA PRO A 303 -15.13 8.03 -8.48
C PRO A 303 -14.36 9.00 -7.58
N PRO A 304 -15.02 9.74 -6.70
CA PRO A 304 -14.36 10.62 -5.75
C PRO A 304 -13.69 9.79 -4.65
N LEU A 305 -12.51 10.20 -4.19
CA LEU A 305 -11.78 9.56 -3.08
C LEU A 305 -11.77 8.04 -3.24
N SER A 306 -11.21 7.55 -4.34
CA SER A 306 -11.34 6.13 -4.73
C SER A 306 -10.07 5.53 -5.32
N THR A 307 -10.01 4.21 -5.24
CA THR A 307 -9.13 3.35 -6.02
C THR A 307 -9.99 2.41 -6.84
N ILE A 308 -9.75 2.36 -8.15
CA ILE A 308 -10.35 1.38 -9.06
C ILE A 308 -9.27 0.47 -9.64
N VAL A 309 -9.63 -0.79 -9.89
CA VAL A 309 -8.74 -1.78 -10.49
C VAL A 309 -9.43 -2.39 -11.70
N LEU A 310 -8.71 -2.39 -12.82
CA LEU A 310 -9.21 -2.95 -14.09
C LEU A 310 -8.33 -4.13 -14.51
N LYS A 311 -8.97 -5.12 -15.12
CA LYS A 311 -8.33 -6.31 -15.71
C LYS A 311 -8.58 -6.34 -17.22
N PRO A 312 -7.55 -6.61 -18.06
CA PRO A 312 -7.75 -6.77 -19.50
C PRO A 312 -8.61 -8.02 -19.79
N ILE A 313 -9.50 -7.89 -20.76
CA ILE A 313 -10.30 -8.98 -21.35
C ILE A 313 -9.88 -9.08 -22.82
N ARG A 314 -9.33 -10.23 -23.19
CA ARG A 314 -8.90 -10.56 -24.56
C ARG A 314 -9.92 -11.40 -25.27
#